data_836ab3da9db850a7139952f7a506892c
#
_entry.id   836ab3da9db850a7139952f7a506892c
#
_cell.length_a   1.000
_cell.length_b   1.000
_cell.length_c   1.000
_cell.angle_alpha   90.00
_cell.angle_beta   90.00
_cell.angle_gamma   90.00
#
_symmetry.space_group_name_H-M   'P 1'
#
loop_
_entity.id
_entity.type
_entity.pdbx_description
1 polymer ?
#
loop_
_entity_poly.entity_id
_entity_poly.type
_entity_poly.pdbx_seq_one_letter_code
_entity_poly.pdbx_strand_id
1 'polypeptide(L)'
;MSGFISIQEFQPYFSMCVTACAALRKTENEHDEFCKTYAAEQEINLQHQHQMLRQVDEILSLRVAAPVYATMALEQLINTVASEALRSLPNTLKHLEKSSLASKFYVIPAILCGSELDSASDAAKNLEDLISTRNYFTHPKNQSWKIST
;
A
#
# COMPACT_ATOMS: atom_id res chain seq x y z
N MET A 1 31.48 -10.23 -8.47
CA MET A 1 30.44 -10.34 -9.50
C MET A 1 29.29 -9.41 -9.09
N SER A 2 29.15 -8.28 -9.75
CA SER A 2 28.05 -7.33 -9.51
C SER A 2 26.82 -7.84 -10.24
N GLY A 3 25.98 -8.60 -9.54
CA GLY A 3 24.66 -8.96 -10.05
C GLY A 3 23.78 -7.72 -10.05
N PHE A 4 23.44 -7.20 -11.21
CA PHE A 4 22.38 -6.20 -11.34
C PHE A 4 21.04 -6.90 -11.08
N ILE A 5 20.38 -6.55 -9.98
CA ILE A 5 19.00 -6.96 -9.74
C ILE A 5 18.15 -6.29 -10.81
N SER A 6 17.44 -7.08 -11.62
CA SER A 6 16.51 -6.53 -12.60
C SER A 6 15.29 -5.96 -11.89
N ILE A 7 15.20 -4.63 -11.83
CA ILE A 7 14.08 -3.89 -11.25
C ILE A 7 12.82 -3.98 -12.15
N GLN A 8 12.91 -4.59 -13.33
CA GLN A 8 11.82 -4.60 -14.33
C GLN A 8 10.53 -5.28 -13.83
N GLU A 9 10.62 -6.30 -12.97
CA GLU A 9 9.44 -6.98 -12.44
C GLU A 9 8.69 -6.20 -11.36
N PHE A 10 9.40 -5.33 -10.64
CA PHE A 10 8.85 -4.45 -9.61
C PHE A 10 8.05 -3.26 -10.20
N GLN A 11 8.40 -2.81 -11.40
CA GLN A 11 7.83 -1.63 -12.04
C GLN A 11 6.31 -1.61 -12.17
N PRO A 12 5.59 -2.70 -12.52
CA PRO A 12 4.14 -2.64 -12.70
C PRO A 12 3.39 -2.19 -11.45
N TYR A 13 3.63 -2.84 -10.30
CA TYR A 13 2.94 -2.52 -9.05
C TYR A 13 3.33 -1.16 -8.49
N PHE A 14 4.60 -0.78 -8.63
CA PHE A 14 5.06 0.54 -8.26
C PHE A 14 4.39 1.63 -9.10
N SER A 15 4.31 1.43 -10.41
CA SER A 15 3.61 2.34 -11.32
C SER A 15 2.13 2.46 -10.98
N MET A 16 1.45 1.33 -10.69
CA MET A 16 0.06 1.32 -10.25
C MET A 16 -0.14 2.07 -8.92
N CYS A 17 0.77 1.90 -7.96
CA CYS A 17 0.74 2.63 -6.69
C CYS A 17 0.89 4.14 -6.91
N VAL A 18 1.88 4.58 -7.70
CA VAL A 18 2.10 6.00 -8.01
C VAL A 18 0.88 6.60 -8.73
N THR A 19 0.32 5.88 -9.69
CA THR A 19 -0.88 6.30 -10.42
C THR A 19 -2.08 6.43 -9.48
N ALA A 20 -2.31 5.45 -8.60
CA ALA A 20 -3.40 5.49 -7.64
C ALA A 20 -3.24 6.65 -6.63
N CYS A 21 -2.02 6.90 -6.14
CA CYS A 21 -1.74 8.04 -5.25
C CYS A 21 -1.95 9.39 -5.95
N ALA A 22 -1.54 9.52 -7.21
CA ALA A 22 -1.74 10.73 -7.99
C ALA A 22 -3.23 10.99 -8.26
N ALA A 23 -3.97 9.95 -8.64
CA ALA A 23 -5.42 10.01 -8.84
C ALA A 23 -6.13 10.39 -7.54
N LEU A 24 -5.78 9.77 -6.42
CA LEU A 24 -6.36 10.07 -5.11
C LEU A 24 -6.21 11.55 -4.75
N ARG A 25 -4.99 12.10 -4.84
CA ARG A 25 -4.74 13.52 -4.56
C ARG A 25 -5.55 14.45 -5.46
N LYS A 26 -5.65 14.11 -6.75
CA LYS A 26 -6.43 14.88 -7.72
C LYS A 26 -7.91 14.88 -7.33
N THR A 27 -8.49 13.71 -7.09
CA THR A 27 -9.92 13.57 -6.76
C THR A 27 -10.25 14.22 -5.40
N GLU A 28 -9.36 14.11 -4.39
CA GLU A 28 -9.51 14.80 -3.11
C GLU A 28 -9.53 16.33 -3.28
N ASN A 29 -8.62 16.88 -4.07
CA ASN A 29 -8.59 18.32 -4.36
C ASN A 29 -9.85 18.78 -5.10
N GLU A 30 -10.30 18.02 -6.11
CA GLU A 30 -11.53 18.34 -6.85
C GLU A 30 -12.77 18.26 -5.94
N HIS A 31 -12.81 17.31 -5.01
CA HIS A 31 -13.87 17.20 -4.02
C HIS A 31 -13.87 18.36 -3.03
N ASP A 32 -12.69 18.76 -2.53
CA ASP A 32 -12.56 19.90 -1.62
C ASP A 32 -12.99 21.22 -2.28
N GLU A 33 -12.60 21.45 -3.55
CA GLU A 33 -13.03 22.63 -4.32
C GLU A 33 -14.56 22.61 -4.59
N PHE A 34 -15.10 21.44 -4.90
CA PHE A 34 -16.54 21.25 -5.05
C PHE A 34 -17.25 21.61 -3.75
N CYS A 35 -16.83 21.07 -2.61
CA CYS A 35 -17.43 21.34 -1.31
C CYS A 35 -17.35 22.82 -0.94
N LYS A 36 -16.24 23.50 -1.22
CA LYS A 36 -16.11 24.96 -0.98
C LYS A 36 -17.09 25.76 -1.83
N THR A 37 -17.22 25.39 -3.10
CA THR A 37 -18.09 26.09 -4.05
C THR A 37 -19.56 26.01 -3.62
N TYR A 38 -20.01 24.86 -3.15
CA TYR A 38 -21.41 24.60 -2.84
C TYR A 38 -21.75 24.65 -1.35
N ALA A 39 -20.77 24.89 -0.47
CA ALA A 39 -21.00 24.99 0.98
C ALA A 39 -21.97 26.13 1.39
N ALA A 40 -22.10 27.15 0.56
CA ALA A 40 -22.98 28.29 0.80
C ALA A 40 -24.37 28.14 0.16
N GLU A 41 -24.61 27.12 -0.62
CA GLU A 41 -25.91 26.88 -1.27
C GLU A 41 -26.89 26.27 -0.27
N GLN A 42 -28.07 26.90 -0.15
CA GLN A 42 -29.15 26.40 0.74
C GLN A 42 -29.81 25.12 0.19
N GLU A 43 -29.77 24.90 -1.12
CA GLU A 43 -30.29 23.72 -1.80
C GLU A 43 -29.27 23.19 -2.81
N ILE A 44 -28.66 22.07 -2.47
CA ILE A 44 -27.80 21.34 -3.41
C ILE A 44 -28.73 20.57 -4.36
N ASN A 45 -28.66 20.86 -5.65
CA ASN A 45 -29.50 20.17 -6.63
C ASN A 45 -29.07 18.68 -6.76
N LEU A 46 -29.95 17.85 -7.31
CA LEU A 46 -29.76 16.38 -7.42
C LEU A 46 -28.49 16.02 -8.22
N GLN A 47 -28.13 16.82 -9.22
CA GLN A 47 -26.94 16.61 -10.04
C GLN A 47 -25.65 16.81 -9.22
N HIS A 48 -25.59 17.82 -8.38
CA HIS A 48 -24.48 18.09 -7.49
C HIS A 48 -24.34 16.98 -6.42
N GLN A 49 -25.46 16.49 -5.89
CA GLN A 49 -25.43 15.36 -4.95
C GLN A 49 -24.84 14.10 -5.60
N HIS A 50 -25.24 13.79 -6.83
CA HIS A 50 -24.70 12.65 -7.57
C HIS A 50 -23.21 12.81 -7.89
N GLN A 51 -22.74 14.01 -8.21
CA GLN A 51 -21.33 14.29 -8.44
C GLN A 51 -20.52 14.11 -7.17
N MET A 52 -20.98 14.61 -6.04
CA MET A 52 -20.35 14.45 -4.74
C MET A 52 -20.23 12.98 -4.36
N LEU A 53 -21.29 12.19 -4.50
CA LEU A 53 -21.27 10.76 -4.19
C LEU A 53 -20.26 10.00 -5.06
N ARG A 54 -20.18 10.29 -6.37
CA ARG A 54 -19.17 9.67 -7.25
C ARG A 54 -17.76 9.99 -6.82
N GLN A 55 -17.46 11.24 -6.45
CA GLN A 55 -16.14 11.62 -5.97
C GLN A 55 -15.78 10.91 -4.66
N VAL A 56 -16.73 10.78 -3.73
CA VAL A 56 -16.53 10.03 -2.48
C VAL A 56 -16.24 8.56 -2.77
N ASP A 57 -17.00 7.91 -3.64
CA ASP A 57 -16.79 6.51 -4.02
C ASP A 57 -15.42 6.30 -4.69
N GLU A 58 -15.00 7.23 -5.55
CA GLU A 58 -13.68 7.19 -6.19
C GLU A 58 -12.56 7.36 -5.16
N ILE A 59 -12.66 8.33 -4.25
CA ILE A 59 -11.70 8.54 -3.15
C ILE A 59 -11.58 7.28 -2.30
N LEU A 60 -12.69 6.68 -1.89
CA LEU A 60 -12.68 5.46 -1.09
C LEU A 60 -12.01 4.30 -1.83
N SER A 61 -12.31 4.12 -3.11
CA SER A 61 -11.70 3.09 -3.95
C SER A 61 -10.19 3.27 -4.08
N LEU A 62 -9.73 4.49 -4.29
CA LEU A 62 -8.30 4.80 -4.42
C LEU A 62 -7.56 4.69 -3.08
N ARG A 63 -8.19 5.05 -1.97
CA ARG A 63 -7.63 4.87 -0.61
C ARG A 63 -7.42 3.39 -0.27
N VAL A 64 -8.22 2.49 -0.84
CA VAL A 64 -8.01 1.04 -0.73
C VAL A 64 -6.93 0.56 -1.70
N ALA A 65 -6.98 0.99 -2.95
CA ALA A 65 -6.09 0.51 -4.00
C ALA A 65 -4.61 0.88 -3.76
N ALA A 66 -4.33 2.11 -3.33
CA ALA A 66 -2.97 2.59 -3.16
C ALA A 66 -2.13 1.74 -2.16
N PRO A 67 -2.58 1.45 -0.93
CA PRO A 67 -1.81 0.61 0.00
C PRO A 67 -1.72 -0.84 -0.45
N VAL A 68 -2.70 -1.37 -1.19
CA VAL A 68 -2.64 -2.72 -1.75
C VAL A 68 -1.53 -2.78 -2.80
N TYR A 69 -1.48 -1.86 -3.76
CA TYR A 69 -0.42 -1.82 -4.77
C TYR A 69 0.96 -1.55 -4.16
N ALA A 70 1.05 -0.68 -3.15
CA ALA A 70 2.30 -0.43 -2.45
C ALA A 70 2.84 -1.70 -1.77
N THR A 71 2.00 -2.45 -1.07
CA THR A 71 2.39 -3.72 -0.45
C THR A 71 2.80 -4.77 -1.47
N MET A 72 2.09 -4.90 -2.59
CA MET A 72 2.45 -5.80 -3.68
C MET A 72 3.80 -5.44 -4.30
N ALA A 73 4.07 -4.14 -4.49
CA ALA A 73 5.36 -3.66 -4.98
C ALA A 73 6.51 -4.00 -4.01
N LEU A 74 6.31 -3.77 -2.71
CA LEU A 74 7.30 -4.11 -1.70
C LEU A 74 7.52 -5.62 -1.59
N GLU A 75 6.48 -6.42 -1.67
CA GLU A 75 6.58 -7.88 -1.64
C GLU A 75 7.34 -8.41 -2.86
N GLN A 76 7.06 -7.88 -4.04
CA GLN A 76 7.81 -8.22 -5.25
C GLN A 76 9.29 -7.85 -5.12
N LEU A 77 9.59 -6.64 -4.64
CA LEU A 77 10.96 -6.18 -4.44
C LEU A 77 11.72 -7.11 -3.50
N ILE A 78 11.19 -7.37 -2.30
CA ILE A 78 11.90 -8.17 -1.30
C ILE A 78 12.05 -9.63 -1.74
N ASN A 79 11.08 -10.20 -2.45
CA ASN A 79 11.18 -11.55 -3.01
C ASN A 79 12.25 -11.62 -4.12
N THR A 80 12.36 -10.60 -4.97
CA THR A 80 13.40 -10.52 -6.00
C THR A 80 14.79 -10.46 -5.36
N VAL A 81 14.96 -9.58 -4.35
CA VAL A 81 16.22 -9.49 -3.59
C VAL A 81 16.57 -10.82 -2.92
N ALA A 82 15.60 -11.47 -2.27
CA ALA A 82 15.81 -12.77 -1.63
C ALA A 82 16.21 -13.85 -2.63
N SER A 83 15.54 -13.93 -3.78
CA SER A 83 15.81 -14.92 -4.82
C SER A 83 17.25 -14.83 -5.35
N GLU A 84 17.71 -13.61 -5.61
CA GLU A 84 19.07 -13.38 -6.07
C GLU A 84 20.11 -13.69 -4.98
N ALA A 85 19.89 -13.17 -3.78
CA ALA A 85 20.83 -13.27 -2.67
C ALA A 85 20.93 -14.69 -2.09
N LEU A 86 19.85 -15.41 -2.04
CA LEU A 86 19.75 -16.76 -1.45
C LEU A 86 19.72 -17.87 -2.49
N ARG A 87 20.12 -17.59 -3.73
CA ARG A 87 20.14 -18.58 -4.84
C ARG A 87 20.89 -19.87 -4.47
N SER A 88 21.97 -19.77 -3.67
CA SER A 88 22.73 -20.94 -3.19
C SER A 88 22.10 -21.63 -1.98
N LEU A 89 21.03 -21.10 -1.40
CA LEU A 89 20.36 -21.59 -0.20
C LEU A 89 18.87 -21.87 -0.46
N PRO A 90 18.52 -22.82 -1.35
CA PRO A 90 17.14 -23.01 -1.83
C PRO A 90 16.14 -23.38 -0.72
N ASN A 91 16.59 -24.09 0.31
CA ASN A 91 15.70 -24.43 1.44
C ASN A 91 15.36 -23.17 2.28
N THR A 92 16.34 -22.30 2.53
CA THR A 92 16.14 -21.03 3.24
C THR A 92 15.19 -20.14 2.45
N LEU A 93 15.40 -20.01 1.14
CA LEU A 93 14.53 -19.24 0.25
C LEU A 93 13.08 -19.75 0.32
N LYS A 94 12.87 -21.07 0.20
CA LYS A 94 11.54 -21.69 0.27
C LYS A 94 10.81 -21.41 1.60
N HIS A 95 11.53 -21.31 2.72
CA HIS A 95 10.94 -20.95 4.00
C HIS A 95 10.60 -19.46 4.07
N LEU A 96 11.48 -18.59 3.55
CA LEU A 96 11.24 -17.16 3.49
C LEU A 96 10.08 -16.77 2.58
N GLU A 97 9.89 -17.45 1.45
CA GLU A 97 8.74 -17.24 0.55
C GLU A 97 7.39 -17.35 1.29
N LYS A 98 7.30 -18.25 2.26
CA LYS A 98 6.09 -18.47 3.08
C LYS A 98 5.95 -17.52 4.27
N SER A 99 6.99 -16.73 4.55
CA SER A 99 6.99 -15.80 5.68
C SER A 99 6.15 -14.56 5.37
N SER A 100 5.71 -13.86 6.42
CA SER A 100 5.02 -12.59 6.27
C SER A 100 5.91 -11.53 5.61
N LEU A 101 5.31 -10.54 4.96
CA LEU A 101 6.05 -9.42 4.37
C LEU A 101 6.91 -8.71 5.41
N ALA A 102 6.37 -8.43 6.61
CA ALA A 102 7.13 -7.85 7.72
C ALA A 102 8.36 -8.70 8.06
N SER A 103 8.19 -10.02 8.26
CA SER A 103 9.31 -10.91 8.57
C SER A 103 10.41 -10.88 7.51
N LYS A 104 10.05 -10.82 6.22
CA LYS A 104 11.02 -10.72 5.13
C LYS A 104 11.87 -9.46 5.22
N PHE A 105 11.25 -8.32 5.53
CA PHE A 105 11.96 -7.03 5.66
C PHE A 105 12.89 -6.96 6.87
N TYR A 106 12.69 -7.76 7.92
CA TYR A 106 13.63 -7.86 9.02
C TYR A 106 14.74 -8.89 8.75
N VAL A 107 14.37 -10.06 8.23
CA VAL A 107 15.29 -11.19 8.10
C VAL A 107 16.24 -11.04 6.90
N ILE A 108 15.75 -10.60 5.73
CA ILE A 108 16.55 -10.54 4.52
C ILE A 108 17.71 -9.54 4.63
N PRO A 109 17.51 -8.28 5.11
CA PRO A 109 18.62 -7.37 5.35
C PRO A 109 19.63 -7.89 6.39
N ALA A 110 19.14 -8.55 7.45
CA ALA A 110 20.03 -9.15 8.45
C ALA A 110 20.95 -10.23 7.84
N ILE A 111 20.42 -11.09 6.97
CA ILE A 111 21.20 -12.11 6.26
C ILE A 111 22.20 -11.47 5.28
N LEU A 112 21.78 -10.42 4.54
CA LEU A 112 22.59 -9.84 3.46
C LEU A 112 23.63 -8.84 3.92
N CYS A 113 23.26 -8.00 4.89
CA CYS A 113 24.05 -6.86 5.34
C CYS A 113 24.67 -7.07 6.73
N GLY A 114 24.28 -8.15 7.42
CA GLY A 114 24.68 -8.40 8.81
C GLY A 114 24.07 -7.40 9.81
N SER A 115 23.05 -6.65 9.40
CA SER A 115 22.36 -5.67 10.25
C SER A 115 20.86 -5.80 10.12
N GLU A 116 20.16 -5.74 11.24
CA GLU A 116 18.69 -5.76 11.27
C GLU A 116 18.12 -4.37 10.95
N LEU A 117 16.92 -4.34 10.42
CA LEU A 117 16.14 -3.12 10.29
C LEU A 117 15.80 -2.61 11.71
N ASP A 118 16.18 -1.37 12.02
CA ASP A 118 15.81 -0.76 13.29
C ASP A 118 14.28 -0.60 13.38
N SER A 119 13.67 -1.34 14.31
CA SER A 119 12.21 -1.31 14.54
C SER A 119 11.68 0.05 15.01
N ALA A 120 12.54 0.90 15.57
CA ALA A 120 12.20 2.25 15.98
C ALA A 120 12.27 3.26 14.82
N SER A 121 12.85 2.88 13.68
CA SER A 121 12.97 3.75 12.52
C SER A 121 11.61 4.08 11.90
N ASP A 122 11.54 5.25 11.26
CA ASP A 122 10.32 5.65 10.52
C ASP A 122 10.03 4.69 9.35
N ALA A 123 11.07 4.10 8.75
CA ALA A 123 10.90 3.11 7.69
C ALA A 123 10.17 1.84 8.19
N ALA A 124 10.54 1.33 9.38
CA ALA A 124 9.89 0.18 9.98
C ALA A 124 8.44 0.49 10.36
N LYS A 125 8.19 1.63 11.00
CA LYS A 125 6.83 2.09 11.36
C LYS A 125 5.94 2.24 10.13
N ASN A 126 6.43 2.92 9.09
CA ASN A 126 5.69 3.10 7.84
C ASN A 126 5.38 1.76 7.14
N LEU A 127 6.30 0.79 7.19
CA LEU A 127 6.07 -0.56 6.68
C LEU A 127 4.95 -1.27 7.46
N GLU A 128 4.98 -1.22 8.78
CA GLU A 128 3.97 -1.83 9.65
C GLU A 128 2.60 -1.19 9.45
N ASP A 129 2.53 0.13 9.37
CA ASP A 129 1.30 0.88 9.09
C ASP A 129 0.73 0.54 7.71
N LEU A 130 1.59 0.42 6.69
CA LEU A 130 1.18 0.04 5.35
C LEU A 130 0.60 -1.39 5.31
N ILE A 131 1.28 -2.34 5.97
CA ILE A 131 0.81 -3.74 6.07
C ILE A 131 -0.50 -3.81 6.85
N SER A 132 -0.62 -3.08 7.95
CA SER A 132 -1.83 -3.00 8.76
C SER A 132 -3.00 -2.45 7.95
N THR A 133 -2.79 -1.35 7.24
CA THR A 133 -3.79 -0.70 6.38
C THR A 133 -4.26 -1.65 5.27
N ARG A 134 -3.33 -2.31 4.57
CA ARG A 134 -3.69 -3.31 3.55
C ARG A 134 -4.50 -4.46 4.15
N ASN A 135 -4.09 -4.99 5.30
CA ASN A 135 -4.78 -6.10 5.95
C ASN A 135 -6.19 -5.70 6.42
N TYR A 136 -6.36 -4.46 6.88
CA TYR A 136 -7.67 -3.91 7.22
C TYR A 136 -8.64 -3.97 6.04
N PHE A 137 -8.19 -3.59 4.85
CA PHE A 137 -9.03 -3.58 3.65
C PHE A 137 -9.21 -4.96 3.00
N THR A 138 -8.18 -5.82 3.03
CA THR A 138 -8.22 -7.12 2.33
C THR A 138 -8.79 -8.26 3.19
N HIS A 139 -8.77 -8.12 4.51
CA HIS A 139 -9.25 -9.12 5.45
C HIS A 139 -10.16 -8.48 6.50
N PRO A 140 -11.38 -8.06 6.14
CA PRO A 140 -12.32 -7.49 7.08
C PRO A 140 -12.86 -8.56 8.03
N LYS A 141 -11.99 -9.07 8.93
CA LYS A 141 -12.39 -10.01 9.98
C LYS A 141 -13.19 -9.24 11.03
N ASN A 142 -14.50 -9.51 11.08
CA ASN A 142 -15.38 -9.24 12.22
C ASN A 142 -15.29 -7.81 12.78
N GLN A 143 -15.42 -6.81 11.96
CA GLN A 143 -15.82 -5.50 12.45
C GLN A 143 -17.32 -5.58 12.78
N SER A 144 -17.63 -5.95 14.04
CA SER A 144 -18.94 -5.66 14.59
C SER A 144 -19.08 -4.12 14.57
N TRP A 145 -19.81 -3.62 13.59
CA TRP A 145 -20.25 -2.24 13.59
C TRP A 145 -21.14 -2.07 14.83
N LYS A 146 -20.57 -1.59 15.93
CA LYS A 146 -21.36 -1.11 17.05
C LYS A 146 -22.00 0.18 16.58
N ILE A 147 -23.19 0.06 15.98
CA ILE A 147 -24.06 1.21 15.81
C ILE A 147 -24.45 1.61 17.23
N SER A 148 -23.85 2.69 17.72
CA SER A 148 -24.29 3.34 18.96
C SER A 148 -25.66 3.95 18.65
N THR A 149 -26.71 3.29 19.13
CA THR A 149 -28.07 3.84 19.21
C THR A 149 -28.12 4.90 20.27
#